data_162fb0cf58e9701ad21fa0c5eb86a7c6
#
_entry.id   162fb0cf58e9701ad21fa0c5eb86a7c6
#
_cell.length_a   1.000
_cell.length_b   1.000
_cell.length_c   1.000
_cell.angle_alpha   90.00
_cell.angle_beta   90.00
_cell.angle_gamma   90.00
#
_symmetry.space_group_name_H-M   'P 1'
#
loop_
_entity.id
_entity.type
_entity.pdbx_description
1 polymer ?
#
loop_
_entity_poly.entity_id
_entity_poly.type
_entity_poly.pdbx_seq_one_letter_code
_entity_poly.pdbx_strand_id
1 'polypeptide(L)'
;MTKIEYIWLDGTQPSAALRSKTKVVSGNKVITEASQVPVWGFDGSSTNQAPGDKSDCVLNPVRVYNNPLDRDNYIAMCEVMNIDGTPHETN
;
A
#
# COMPACT_ATOMS: atom_id res chain seq x y z
N MET A 1 -11.91 -11.87 -11.13
CA MET A 1 -11.08 -11.58 -9.97
C MET A 1 -10.76 -10.09 -9.89
N THR A 2 -10.67 -9.55 -8.70
CA THR A 2 -10.34 -8.15 -8.47
C THR A 2 -8.88 -8.05 -8.07
N LYS A 3 -8.15 -7.12 -8.67
CA LYS A 3 -6.76 -6.84 -8.32
C LYS A 3 -6.65 -5.44 -7.74
N ILE A 4 -5.87 -5.30 -6.67
CA ILE A 4 -5.63 -4.02 -6.03
C ILE A 4 -4.12 -3.80 -5.99
N GLU A 5 -3.63 -2.78 -6.68
CA GLU A 5 -2.23 -2.39 -6.62
C GLU A 5 -2.06 -1.32 -5.54
N TYR A 6 -1.35 -1.67 -4.48
CA TYR A 6 -1.02 -0.76 -3.38
C TYR A 6 0.25 -0.01 -3.76
N ILE A 7 0.19 1.31 -3.73
CA ILE A 7 1.31 2.19 -4.09
C ILE A 7 1.65 3.08 -2.90
N TRP A 8 2.94 3.16 -2.57
CA TRP A 8 3.43 4.00 -1.49
C TRP A 8 4.82 4.54 -1.80
N LEU A 9 5.24 5.56 -1.04
CA LEU A 9 6.60 6.09 -1.10
C LEU A 9 7.49 5.35 -0.10
N ASP A 10 8.68 4.94 -0.53
CA ASP A 10 9.64 4.24 0.33
C ASP A 10 10.55 5.21 1.09
N GLY A 11 11.52 4.65 1.84
CA GLY A 11 12.48 5.43 2.61
C GLY A 11 13.79 5.71 1.90
N THR A 12 13.86 5.56 0.58
CA THR A 12 15.09 5.82 -0.19
C THR A 12 15.50 7.28 -0.08
N GLN A 13 16.79 7.52 0.16
CA GLN A 13 17.37 8.85 0.24
C GLN A 13 18.24 9.11 -0.99
N PRO A 14 18.37 10.36 -1.45
CA PRO A 14 17.74 11.59 -0.94
C PRO A 14 16.30 11.78 -1.38
N SER A 15 15.80 10.98 -2.31
CA SER A 15 14.43 11.06 -2.82
C SER A 15 13.74 9.72 -2.66
N ALA A 16 12.55 9.74 -2.08
CA ALA A 16 11.74 8.53 -1.96
C ALA A 16 11.35 8.00 -3.34
N ALA A 17 11.35 6.67 -3.49
CA ALA A 17 10.90 6.00 -4.69
C ALA A 17 9.49 5.44 -4.50
N LEU A 18 8.73 5.37 -5.59
CA LEU A 18 7.44 4.70 -5.57
C LEU A 18 7.64 3.19 -5.54
N ARG A 19 6.88 2.53 -4.67
CA ARG A 19 6.82 1.08 -4.57
C ARG A 19 5.40 0.62 -4.82
N SER A 20 5.24 -0.60 -5.27
CA SER A 20 3.92 -1.18 -5.45
C SER A 20 3.90 -2.66 -5.11
N LYS A 21 2.71 -3.12 -4.76
CA LYS A 21 2.43 -4.50 -4.39
C LYS A 21 0.99 -4.80 -4.75
N THR A 22 0.74 -5.92 -5.41
CA THR A 22 -0.60 -6.24 -5.91
C THR A 22 -1.23 -7.37 -5.11
N LYS A 23 -2.47 -7.16 -4.67
CA LYS A 23 -3.29 -8.17 -4.01
C LYS A 23 -4.39 -8.62 -4.96
N VAL A 24 -4.56 -9.93 -5.08
CA VAL A 24 -5.65 -10.52 -5.84
C VAL A 24 -6.73 -10.96 -4.87
N VAL A 25 -7.95 -10.46 -5.09
CA VAL A 25 -9.10 -10.79 -4.26
C VAL A 25 -10.08 -11.59 -5.12
N SER A 26 -10.58 -12.71 -4.60
CA SER A 26 -11.53 -13.54 -5.33
C SER A 26 -12.86 -12.82 -5.53
N GLY A 27 -13.52 -13.11 -6.66
CA GLY A 27 -14.79 -12.48 -7.03
C GLY A 27 -14.60 -11.12 -7.70
N ASN A 28 -15.71 -10.55 -8.13
CA ASN A 28 -15.74 -9.21 -8.75
C ASN A 28 -16.24 -8.22 -7.70
N LYS A 29 -15.33 -7.50 -7.07
CA LYS A 29 -15.68 -6.53 -6.05
C LYS A 29 -15.70 -5.13 -6.66
N VAL A 30 -16.68 -4.34 -6.24
CA VAL A 30 -16.76 -2.93 -6.60
C VAL A 30 -16.24 -2.12 -5.44
N ILE A 31 -15.17 -1.37 -5.66
CA ILE A 31 -14.52 -0.54 -4.65
C ILE A 31 -14.68 0.92 -5.03
N THR A 32 -15.30 1.69 -4.16
CA THR A 32 -15.56 3.12 -4.39
C THR A 32 -14.85 4.02 -3.38
N GLU A 33 -14.37 3.46 -2.27
CA GLU A 33 -13.76 4.20 -1.19
C GLU A 33 -12.54 3.46 -0.64
N ALA A 34 -11.54 4.21 -0.17
CA ALA A 34 -10.33 3.62 0.41
C ALA A 34 -10.63 2.74 1.63
N SER A 35 -11.68 3.05 2.40
CA SER A 35 -12.09 2.24 3.56
C SER A 35 -12.50 0.82 3.20
N GLN A 36 -12.83 0.56 1.95
CA GLN A 36 -13.16 -0.77 1.45
C GLN A 36 -11.93 -1.59 1.06
N VAL A 37 -10.75 -0.95 0.98
CA VAL A 37 -9.49 -1.61 0.66
C VAL A 37 -8.84 -2.06 1.97
N PRO A 38 -8.53 -3.36 2.12
CA PRO A 38 -7.93 -3.82 3.37
C PRO A 38 -6.52 -3.27 3.55
N VAL A 39 -6.14 -3.03 4.82
CA VAL A 39 -4.75 -2.71 5.15
C VAL A 39 -3.87 -3.93 4.84
N TRP A 40 -2.60 -3.70 4.51
CA TRP A 40 -1.71 -4.79 4.16
C TRP A 40 -0.31 -4.54 4.72
N GLY A 41 0.25 -5.57 5.35
CA GLY A 41 1.59 -5.50 5.89
C GLY A 41 2.67 -5.69 4.83
N PHE A 42 3.84 -5.13 5.07
CA PHE A 42 5.02 -5.33 4.24
C PHE A 42 6.29 -5.25 5.08
N ASP A 43 7.39 -5.78 4.53
CA ASP A 43 8.70 -5.72 5.16
C ASP A 43 9.37 -4.37 4.86
N GLY A 44 9.39 -3.48 5.84
CA GLY A 44 9.95 -2.14 5.68
C GLY A 44 11.47 -2.12 5.53
N SER A 45 12.19 -3.22 5.81
CA SER A 45 13.64 -3.26 5.64
C SER A 45 14.03 -3.23 4.16
N SER A 46 13.24 -3.83 3.29
CA SER A 46 13.49 -3.83 1.84
C SER A 46 13.24 -2.48 1.18
N THR A 47 12.52 -1.59 1.85
CA THR A 47 12.17 -0.25 1.35
C THR A 47 12.84 0.88 2.13
N ASN A 48 13.80 0.57 2.99
CA ASN A 48 14.50 1.52 3.87
C ASN A 48 13.54 2.27 4.81
N GLN A 49 12.49 1.60 5.28
CA GLN A 49 11.48 2.20 6.16
C GLN A 49 11.47 1.61 7.56
N ALA A 50 12.19 0.51 7.79
CA ALA A 50 12.34 -0.08 9.11
C ALA A 50 13.62 -0.92 9.20
N PRO A 51 14.21 -1.11 10.40
CA PRO A 51 15.35 -2.02 10.58
C PRO A 51 14.91 -3.48 10.44
N GLY A 52 15.85 -4.37 10.07
CA GLY A 52 15.56 -5.75 9.76
C GLY A 52 14.95 -6.59 10.89
N ASP A 53 15.21 -6.23 12.15
CA ASP A 53 14.69 -6.93 13.33
C ASP A 53 13.30 -6.42 13.77
N LYS A 54 12.87 -5.25 13.24
CA LYS A 54 11.56 -4.64 13.49
C LYS A 54 11.03 -4.07 12.18
N SER A 55 10.93 -4.95 11.18
CA SER A 55 10.75 -4.51 9.81
C SER A 55 9.28 -4.39 9.37
N ASP A 56 8.34 -4.87 10.18
CA ASP A 56 6.94 -4.89 9.77
C ASP A 56 6.34 -3.49 9.75
N CYS A 57 5.82 -3.10 8.60
CA CYS A 57 5.06 -1.89 8.41
C CYS A 57 3.70 -2.22 7.81
N VAL A 58 2.78 -1.28 7.86
CA VAL A 58 1.41 -1.46 7.37
C VAL A 58 1.11 -0.41 6.31
N LEU A 59 0.51 -0.84 5.22
CA LEU A 59 -0.02 0.04 4.18
C LEU A 59 -1.47 0.35 4.51
N ASN A 60 -1.76 1.63 4.74
CA ASN A 60 -3.11 2.12 5.00
C ASN A 60 -3.61 2.88 3.77
N PRO A 61 -4.57 2.33 3.02
CA PRO A 61 -5.10 3.01 1.84
C PRO A 61 -5.80 4.32 2.22
N VAL A 62 -5.45 5.40 1.52
CA VAL A 62 -6.06 6.72 1.74
C VAL A 62 -6.87 7.20 0.55
N ARG A 63 -6.56 6.69 -0.65
CA ARG A 63 -7.32 6.94 -1.86
C ARG A 63 -7.33 5.70 -2.74
N VAL A 64 -8.42 5.50 -3.46
CA VAL A 64 -8.53 4.40 -4.41
C VAL A 64 -9.01 4.94 -5.76
N TYR A 65 -8.43 4.40 -6.82
CA TYR A 65 -8.80 4.73 -8.19
C TYR A 65 -9.08 3.44 -8.96
N ASN A 66 -10.10 3.47 -9.81
CA ASN A 66 -10.32 2.39 -10.75
C ASN A 66 -9.34 2.55 -11.92
N ASN A 67 -8.69 1.45 -12.33
CA ASN A 67 -7.79 1.52 -13.47
C ASN A 67 -8.63 1.73 -14.75
N PRO A 68 -8.41 2.83 -15.50
CA PRO A 68 -9.21 3.10 -16.70
C PRO A 68 -8.99 2.09 -17.81
N LEU A 69 -7.89 1.34 -17.79
CA LEU A 69 -7.58 0.32 -18.80
C LEU A 69 -8.10 -1.06 -18.43
N ASP A 70 -8.48 -1.28 -17.17
CA ASP A 70 -8.98 -2.57 -16.69
C ASP A 70 -9.88 -2.34 -15.49
N ARG A 71 -11.19 -2.56 -15.68
CA ARG A 71 -12.20 -2.28 -14.64
C ARG A 71 -12.11 -3.18 -13.43
N ASP A 72 -11.46 -4.33 -13.55
CA ASP A 72 -11.26 -5.25 -12.43
C ASP A 72 -10.04 -4.91 -11.61
N ASN A 73 -9.29 -3.89 -11.99
CA ASN A 73 -8.09 -3.43 -11.30
C ASN A 73 -8.33 -2.08 -10.64
N TYR A 74 -7.84 -1.98 -9.40
CA TYR A 74 -7.86 -0.75 -8.61
C TYR A 74 -6.44 -0.37 -8.23
N ILE A 75 -6.22 0.92 -8.06
CA ILE A 75 -4.95 1.46 -7.56
C ILE A 75 -5.26 2.13 -6.23
N ALA A 76 -4.60 1.69 -5.18
CA ALA A 76 -4.75 2.25 -3.84
C ALA A 76 -3.50 3.03 -3.47
N MET A 77 -3.64 4.34 -3.30
CA MET A 77 -2.57 5.18 -2.75
C MET A 77 -2.57 5.03 -1.25
N CYS A 78 -1.41 4.70 -0.69
CA CYS A 78 -1.31 4.33 0.72
C CYS A 78 -0.36 5.26 1.48
N GLU A 79 -0.67 5.47 2.75
CA GLU A 79 0.30 5.96 3.73
C GLU A 79 0.94 4.75 4.42
N VAL A 80 2.18 4.93 4.89
CA VAL A 80 2.89 3.91 5.65
C VAL A 80 2.65 4.15 7.13
N MET A 81 2.25 3.10 7.83
CA MET A 81 2.03 3.11 9.27
C MET A 81 3.04 2.18 9.93
N ASN A 82 3.48 2.53 11.13
CA ASN A 82 4.20 1.60 11.97
C ASN A 82 3.27 0.50 12.45
N ILE A 83 3.84 -0.61 12.92
CA ILE A 83 3.06 -1.76 13.38
C ILE A 83 2.11 -1.39 14.54
N ASP A 84 2.43 -0.36 15.31
CA ASP A 84 1.60 0.12 16.41
C ASP A 84 0.46 1.06 15.97
N GLY A 85 0.33 1.30 14.67
CA GLY A 85 -0.73 2.15 14.11
C GLY A 85 -0.41 3.63 14.03
N THR A 86 0.81 4.05 14.38
CA THR A 86 1.23 5.45 14.22
C THR A 86 1.77 5.70 12.81
N PRO A 87 1.63 6.92 12.26
CA PRO A 87 2.18 7.23 10.95
C PRO A 87 3.69 7.05 10.92
N HIS A 88 4.21 6.46 9.83
CA HIS A 88 5.64 6.32 9.62
C HIS A 88 6.24 7.68 9.24
N GLU A 89 7.50 7.91 9.63
CA GLU A 89 8.20 9.17 9.36
C GLU A 89 8.39 9.48 7.87
N THR A 90 8.29 8.46 6.99
CA THR A 90 8.42 8.65 5.54
C THR A 90 7.13 9.09 4.84
N ASN A 91 6.05 9.21 5.57
CA ASN A 91 4.76 9.66 5.00
C ASN A 91 4.82 11.13 4.56
#